data_213804bbacf7f8fff004c308d48dd860
#
_entry.id   213804bbacf7f8fff004c308d48dd860
#
_cell.length_a   1.000
_cell.length_b   1.000
_cell.length_c   1.000
_cell.angle_alpha   90.00
_cell.angle_beta   90.00
_cell.angle_gamma   90.00
#
_symmetry.space_group_name_H-M   'P 1'
#
loop_
_entity.id
_entity.type
_entity.pdbx_description
1 polymer ?
#
loop_
_entity_poly.entity_id
_entity_poly.type
_entity_poly.pdbx_seq_one_letter_code
_entity_poly.pdbx_strand_id
1 'polypeptide(L)'
;MYSSGIQKIPTPKFLVFYNGLDRKLPDRMELRLSDAYENPVDEPDLELKVTMLNINAGHNKELMNSCRVLWEYAQYVARVRKYVTEMPLGEAVERAITECIREGILAEFLEKNRAEVVKVSIFEYDKEKEEKKLRKAEYEYGREQGRAEGRIEGEHSGKTQLLTLISQMSAGEDADKITQLTDPEVLEAMMKKYGIE
;
A
#
# COMPACT_ATOMS: atom_id res chain seq x y z
N MET A 1 3.47 -10.71 -46.18
CA MET A 1 3.00 -9.46 -46.83
C MET A 1 2.92 -8.41 -45.75
N TYR A 2 3.87 -7.48 -45.68
CA TYR A 2 3.80 -6.39 -44.72
C TYR A 2 2.99 -5.26 -45.35
N SER A 3 1.83 -4.93 -44.73
CA SER A 3 1.09 -3.74 -45.13
C SER A 3 1.88 -2.50 -44.75
N SER A 4 2.09 -1.58 -45.70
CA SER A 4 2.78 -0.30 -45.45
C SER A 4 1.88 0.76 -44.75
N GLY A 5 0.64 0.41 -44.44
CA GLY A 5 -0.32 1.32 -43.81
C GLY A 5 -0.52 0.99 -42.32
N ILE A 6 -0.57 2.05 -41.50
CA ILE A 6 -0.94 1.93 -40.08
C ILE A 6 -2.42 1.53 -40.01
N GLN A 7 -2.70 0.35 -39.42
CA GLN A 7 -4.07 -0.07 -39.14
C GLN A 7 -4.60 0.65 -37.88
N LYS A 8 -5.69 1.38 -38.02
CA LYS A 8 -6.33 2.05 -36.89
C LYS A 8 -7.09 1.03 -36.02
N ILE A 9 -6.89 1.12 -34.73
CA ILE A 9 -7.59 0.32 -33.71
C ILE A 9 -8.34 1.28 -32.78
N PRO A 10 -9.45 0.84 -32.13
CA PRO A 10 -10.11 1.62 -31.09
C PRO A 10 -9.16 1.96 -29.94
N THR A 11 -9.30 3.14 -29.37
CA THR A 11 -8.49 3.55 -28.22
C THR A 11 -8.80 2.65 -27.01
N PRO A 12 -7.83 1.88 -26.47
CA PRO A 12 -8.07 1.04 -25.32
C PRO A 12 -8.30 1.88 -24.06
N LYS A 13 -9.15 1.36 -23.17
CA LYS A 13 -9.34 1.87 -21.81
C LYS A 13 -9.07 0.75 -20.84
N PHE A 14 -8.26 1.02 -19.81
CA PHE A 14 -7.90 0.04 -18.79
C PHE A 14 -8.64 0.36 -17.50
N LEU A 15 -9.39 -0.62 -17.00
CA LEU A 15 -10.17 -0.52 -15.77
C LEU A 15 -9.75 -1.66 -14.84
N VAL A 16 -9.60 -1.36 -13.55
CA VAL A 16 -9.42 -2.34 -12.47
C VAL A 16 -10.57 -2.18 -11.49
N PHE A 17 -11.29 -3.25 -11.24
CA PHE A 17 -12.27 -3.32 -10.16
C PHE A 17 -11.56 -3.75 -8.87
N TYR A 18 -11.46 -2.83 -7.93
CA TYR A 18 -10.85 -3.08 -6.63
C TYR A 18 -11.89 -3.61 -5.65
N ASN A 19 -11.62 -4.80 -5.13
CA ASN A 19 -12.43 -5.44 -4.09
C ASN A 19 -11.53 -5.94 -2.93
N GLY A 20 -10.44 -5.21 -2.64
CA GLY A 20 -9.51 -5.57 -1.57
C GLY A 20 -9.96 -5.08 -0.19
N LEU A 21 -9.11 -5.30 0.82
CA LEU A 21 -9.43 -5.03 2.23
C LEU A 21 -9.15 -3.60 2.69
N ASP A 22 -8.45 -2.79 1.91
CA ASP A 22 -8.18 -1.40 2.26
C ASP A 22 -9.44 -0.54 2.06
N ARG A 23 -10.07 -0.22 3.19
CA ARG A 23 -11.30 0.61 3.23
C ARG A 23 -11.04 2.11 3.08
N LYS A 24 -9.77 2.54 3.04
CA LYS A 24 -9.42 3.96 2.91
C LYS A 24 -9.30 4.41 1.46
N LEU A 25 -9.24 3.45 0.53
CA LEU A 25 -9.15 3.78 -0.88
C LEU A 25 -10.40 4.51 -1.36
N PRO A 26 -10.24 5.57 -2.19
CA PRO A 26 -11.35 6.33 -2.74
C PRO A 26 -12.20 5.48 -3.69
N ASP A 27 -13.38 5.98 -4.05
CA ASP A 27 -14.28 5.34 -5.02
C ASP A 27 -13.62 5.15 -6.38
N ARG A 28 -12.78 6.13 -6.78
CA ARG A 28 -12.06 6.12 -8.05
C ARG A 28 -10.65 6.68 -7.87
N MET A 29 -9.67 6.04 -8.52
CA MET A 29 -8.28 6.49 -8.56
C MET A 29 -7.66 6.21 -9.92
N GLU A 30 -6.81 7.11 -10.43
CA GLU A 30 -5.94 6.85 -11.57
C GLU A 30 -4.64 6.24 -11.07
N LEU A 31 -4.23 5.13 -11.68
CA LEU A 31 -2.94 4.47 -11.46
C LEU A 31 -2.10 4.66 -12.72
N ARG A 32 -0.82 4.93 -12.55
CA ARG A 32 0.14 5.12 -13.64
C ARG A 32 1.29 4.14 -13.51
N LEU A 33 1.71 3.58 -14.63
CA LEU A 33 2.86 2.69 -14.66
C LEU A 33 4.14 3.42 -14.23
N SER A 34 4.26 4.68 -14.61
CA SER A 34 5.40 5.54 -14.24
C SER A 34 5.57 5.74 -12.73
N ASP A 35 4.50 5.61 -11.94
CA ASP A 35 4.57 5.69 -10.46
C ASP A 35 5.38 4.52 -9.84
N ALA A 36 5.61 3.44 -10.61
CA ALA A 36 6.37 2.27 -10.18
C ALA A 36 7.82 2.23 -10.72
N TYR A 37 8.26 3.25 -11.44
CA TYR A 37 9.61 3.29 -11.97
C TYR A 37 10.63 3.67 -10.89
N GLU A 38 11.73 2.94 -10.80
CA GLU A 38 12.82 3.23 -9.86
C GLU A 38 13.43 4.63 -10.09
N ASN A 39 13.52 5.03 -11.36
CA ASN A 39 14.03 6.35 -11.76
C ASN A 39 12.89 7.12 -12.43
N PRO A 40 12.22 8.03 -11.72
CA PRO A 40 11.15 8.85 -12.28
C PRO A 40 11.66 9.72 -13.44
N VAL A 41 10.89 9.78 -14.51
CA VAL A 41 11.15 10.63 -15.68
C VAL A 41 9.85 11.36 -16.04
N ASP A 42 9.96 12.60 -16.52
CA ASP A 42 8.77 13.41 -16.85
C ASP A 42 8.00 12.85 -18.05
N GLU A 43 8.71 12.33 -19.04
CA GLU A 43 8.15 11.76 -20.27
C GLU A 43 8.69 10.34 -20.49
N PRO A 44 8.06 9.31 -19.89
CA PRO A 44 8.49 7.92 -20.09
C PRO A 44 8.12 7.43 -21.50
N ASP A 45 8.99 6.64 -22.12
CA ASP A 45 8.73 6.00 -23.42
C ASP A 45 7.52 5.05 -23.39
N LEU A 46 7.20 4.51 -22.22
CA LEU A 46 6.01 3.68 -21.97
C LEU A 46 5.23 4.22 -20.78
N GLU A 47 3.97 4.56 -21.03
CA GLU A 47 3.02 4.92 -19.98
C GLU A 47 1.72 4.13 -20.12
N LEU A 48 1.24 3.56 -19.01
CA LEU A 48 -0.08 2.93 -18.91
C LEU A 48 -0.88 3.62 -17.82
N LYS A 49 -2.02 4.20 -18.20
CA LYS A 49 -2.99 4.79 -17.26
C LYS A 49 -4.15 3.84 -17.06
N VAL A 50 -4.43 3.51 -15.82
CA VAL A 50 -5.50 2.60 -15.42
C VAL A 50 -6.46 3.32 -14.47
N THR A 51 -7.77 3.22 -14.73
CA THR A 51 -8.76 3.70 -13.77
C THR A 51 -9.12 2.56 -12.81
N MET A 52 -8.80 2.73 -11.54
CA MET A 52 -9.25 1.86 -10.47
C MET A 52 -10.62 2.32 -9.97
N LEU A 53 -11.56 1.38 -9.86
CA LEU A 53 -12.91 1.58 -9.33
C LEU A 53 -13.09 0.69 -8.10
N ASN A 54 -13.35 1.30 -6.96
CA ASN A 54 -13.59 0.56 -5.71
C ASN A 54 -15.01 0.00 -5.74
N ILE A 55 -15.14 -1.33 -5.83
CA ILE A 55 -16.43 -2.02 -5.88
C ILE A 55 -16.83 -2.66 -4.54
N ASN A 56 -16.17 -2.33 -3.45
CA ASN A 56 -16.60 -2.77 -2.12
C ASN A 56 -18.01 -2.21 -1.79
N ALA A 57 -18.72 -2.94 -0.95
CA ALA A 57 -20.04 -2.50 -0.48
C ALA A 57 -19.95 -1.11 0.18
N GLY A 58 -20.82 -0.19 -0.27
CA GLY A 58 -20.84 1.21 0.18
C GLY A 58 -20.09 2.21 -0.70
N HIS A 59 -19.25 1.73 -1.63
CA HIS A 59 -18.51 2.54 -2.59
C HIS A 59 -19.22 2.66 -3.95
N ASN A 60 -18.84 3.66 -4.75
CA ASN A 60 -19.28 3.88 -6.13
C ASN A 60 -20.79 3.70 -6.35
N LYS A 61 -21.61 4.39 -5.56
CA LYS A 61 -23.07 4.21 -5.56
C LYS A 61 -23.72 4.33 -6.96
N GLU A 62 -23.26 5.27 -7.78
CA GLU A 62 -23.77 5.44 -9.15
C GLU A 62 -23.47 4.24 -10.03
N LEU A 63 -22.23 3.73 -9.97
CA LEU A 63 -21.83 2.53 -10.70
C LEU A 63 -22.64 1.31 -10.22
N MET A 64 -22.78 1.14 -8.90
CA MET A 64 -23.53 0.05 -8.32
C MET A 64 -25.03 0.09 -8.69
N ASN A 65 -25.62 1.27 -8.75
CA ASN A 65 -27.01 1.45 -9.21
C ASN A 65 -27.16 1.16 -10.72
N SER A 66 -26.12 1.45 -11.51
CA SER A 66 -26.14 1.25 -12.96
C SER A 66 -25.79 -0.19 -13.37
N CYS A 67 -25.08 -0.93 -12.51
CA CYS A 67 -24.63 -2.29 -12.77
C CYS A 67 -25.02 -3.24 -11.62
N ARG A 68 -26.20 -3.81 -11.72
CA ARG A 68 -26.77 -4.70 -10.71
C ARG A 68 -25.84 -5.88 -10.37
N VAL A 69 -25.20 -6.47 -11.37
CA VAL A 69 -24.29 -7.62 -11.17
C VAL A 69 -23.09 -7.24 -10.29
N LEU A 70 -22.50 -6.05 -10.46
CA LEU A 70 -21.41 -5.58 -9.58
C LEU A 70 -21.90 -5.35 -8.16
N TRP A 71 -23.09 -4.78 -8.00
CA TRP A 71 -23.71 -4.60 -6.69
C TRP A 71 -23.93 -5.94 -5.99
N GLU A 72 -24.53 -6.91 -6.69
CA GLU A 72 -24.79 -8.25 -6.17
C GLU A 72 -23.49 -8.97 -5.78
N TYR A 73 -22.46 -8.84 -6.61
CA TYR A 73 -21.12 -9.38 -6.29
C TYR A 73 -20.52 -8.74 -5.02
N ALA A 74 -20.61 -7.42 -4.90
CA ALA A 74 -20.16 -6.71 -3.71
C ALA A 74 -20.89 -7.19 -2.44
N GLN A 75 -22.22 -7.46 -2.52
CA GLN A 75 -23.01 -8.00 -1.41
C GLN A 75 -22.56 -9.42 -1.04
N TYR A 76 -22.32 -10.28 -2.01
CA TYR A 76 -21.84 -11.64 -1.78
C TYR A 76 -20.48 -11.62 -1.04
N VAL A 77 -19.50 -10.86 -1.57
CA VAL A 77 -18.17 -10.78 -0.95
C VAL A 77 -18.23 -10.18 0.46
N ALA A 78 -19.03 -9.13 0.67
CA ALA A 78 -19.21 -8.54 1.99
C ALA A 78 -19.76 -9.55 3.01
N ARG A 79 -20.67 -10.45 2.60
CA ARG A 79 -21.19 -11.53 3.47
C ARG A 79 -20.14 -12.57 3.80
N VAL A 80 -19.39 -13.05 2.80
CA VAL A 80 -18.28 -13.98 3.05
C VAL A 80 -17.32 -13.39 4.07
N ARG A 81 -16.89 -12.13 3.88
CA ARG A 81 -16.00 -11.43 4.80
C ARG A 81 -16.56 -11.29 6.21
N LYS A 82 -17.86 -11.05 6.33
CA LYS A 82 -18.54 -11.01 7.63
C LYS A 82 -18.48 -12.36 8.31
N TYR A 83 -18.90 -13.43 7.63
CA TYR A 83 -18.99 -14.75 8.23
C TYR A 83 -17.64 -15.38 8.57
N VAL A 84 -16.59 -15.07 7.84
CA VAL A 84 -15.22 -15.54 8.14
C VAL A 84 -14.73 -15.03 9.51
N THR A 85 -15.31 -13.97 10.04
CA THR A 85 -14.99 -13.53 11.41
C THR A 85 -15.66 -14.38 12.50
N GLU A 86 -16.67 -15.18 12.13
CA GLU A 86 -17.51 -15.93 13.06
C GLU A 86 -17.34 -17.46 12.91
N MET A 87 -16.91 -17.94 11.72
CA MET A 87 -16.85 -19.36 11.40
C MET A 87 -15.73 -19.69 10.40
N PRO A 88 -15.37 -20.98 10.22
CA PRO A 88 -14.39 -21.43 9.24
C PRO A 88 -14.75 -20.98 7.81
N LEU A 89 -13.74 -20.67 7.00
CA LEU A 89 -13.90 -20.10 5.66
C LEU A 89 -14.85 -20.91 4.76
N GLY A 90 -14.73 -22.23 4.73
CA GLY A 90 -15.60 -23.07 3.90
C GLY A 90 -17.09 -22.94 4.30
N GLU A 91 -17.38 -22.93 5.60
CA GLU A 91 -18.74 -22.75 6.13
C GLU A 91 -19.26 -21.33 5.86
N ALA A 92 -18.39 -20.33 5.99
CA ALA A 92 -18.71 -18.94 5.72
C ALA A 92 -19.13 -18.71 4.25
N VAL A 93 -18.37 -19.30 3.32
CA VAL A 93 -18.67 -19.25 1.88
C VAL A 93 -20.00 -19.95 1.57
N GLU A 94 -20.19 -21.17 2.06
CA GLU A 94 -21.42 -21.94 1.83
C GLU A 94 -22.66 -21.24 2.39
N ARG A 95 -22.54 -20.64 3.57
CA ARG A 95 -23.61 -19.85 4.18
C ARG A 95 -23.92 -18.62 3.37
N ALA A 96 -22.90 -17.87 2.94
CA ALA A 96 -23.07 -16.68 2.11
C ALA A 96 -23.78 -17.01 0.79
N ILE A 97 -23.37 -18.10 0.11
CA ILE A 97 -24.01 -18.59 -1.11
C ILE A 97 -25.49 -18.89 -0.87
N THR A 98 -25.79 -19.67 0.18
CA THR A 98 -27.15 -20.08 0.50
C THR A 98 -28.06 -18.88 0.77
N GLU A 99 -27.59 -17.90 1.53
CA GLU A 99 -28.35 -16.70 1.83
C GLU A 99 -28.52 -15.80 0.61
N CYS A 100 -27.47 -15.62 -0.23
CA CYS A 100 -27.54 -14.87 -1.47
C CYS A 100 -28.57 -15.45 -2.45
N ILE A 101 -28.57 -16.78 -2.63
CA ILE A 101 -29.56 -17.47 -3.45
C ILE A 101 -30.99 -17.17 -2.94
N ARG A 102 -31.22 -17.33 -1.65
CA ARG A 102 -32.55 -17.09 -1.02
C ARG A 102 -33.04 -15.65 -1.23
N GLU A 103 -32.13 -14.69 -1.27
CA GLU A 103 -32.43 -13.26 -1.44
C GLU A 103 -32.42 -12.80 -2.90
N GLY A 104 -32.17 -13.69 -3.86
CA GLY A 104 -32.11 -13.36 -5.28
C GLY A 104 -30.86 -12.60 -5.71
N ILE A 105 -29.78 -12.65 -4.88
CA ILE A 105 -28.49 -12.03 -5.15
C ILE A 105 -27.63 -13.04 -5.89
N LEU A 106 -27.27 -12.77 -7.15
CA LEU A 106 -26.55 -13.69 -8.04
C LEU A 106 -27.16 -15.11 -8.06
N ALA A 107 -28.46 -15.26 -7.78
CA ALA A 107 -29.08 -16.55 -7.46
C ALA A 107 -28.83 -17.59 -8.55
N GLU A 108 -29.19 -17.30 -9.79
CA GLU A 108 -29.03 -18.21 -10.93
C GLU A 108 -27.55 -18.62 -11.14
N PHE A 109 -26.65 -17.65 -11.00
CA PHE A 109 -25.22 -17.89 -11.15
C PHE A 109 -24.68 -18.80 -10.02
N LEU A 110 -25.03 -18.50 -8.77
CA LEU A 110 -24.57 -19.24 -7.60
C LEU A 110 -25.16 -20.65 -7.55
N GLU A 111 -26.40 -20.85 -7.95
CA GLU A 111 -27.01 -22.18 -8.07
C GLU A 111 -26.29 -23.02 -9.10
N LYS A 112 -26.04 -22.48 -10.28
CA LYS A 112 -25.43 -23.20 -11.39
C LYS A 112 -23.95 -23.52 -11.14
N ASN A 113 -23.22 -22.62 -10.50
CA ASN A 113 -21.75 -22.70 -10.37
C ASN A 113 -21.27 -22.87 -8.92
N ARG A 114 -22.14 -23.38 -8.02
CA ARG A 114 -21.89 -23.42 -6.57
C ARG A 114 -20.50 -24.00 -6.19
N ALA A 115 -20.18 -25.17 -6.72
CA ALA A 115 -18.91 -25.86 -6.39
C ALA A 115 -17.67 -25.07 -6.83
N GLU A 116 -17.76 -24.44 -8.00
CA GLU A 116 -16.68 -23.61 -8.53
C GLU A 116 -16.52 -22.32 -7.72
N VAL A 117 -17.63 -21.67 -7.39
CA VAL A 117 -17.64 -20.45 -6.56
C VAL A 117 -17.04 -20.72 -5.18
N VAL A 118 -17.37 -21.84 -4.55
CA VAL A 118 -16.76 -22.24 -3.27
C VAL A 118 -15.26 -22.38 -3.41
N LYS A 119 -14.79 -23.10 -4.41
CA LYS A 119 -13.36 -23.31 -4.65
C LYS A 119 -12.61 -22.02 -4.92
N VAL A 120 -13.14 -21.17 -5.79
CA VAL A 120 -12.52 -19.87 -6.15
C VAL A 120 -12.52 -18.92 -4.96
N SER A 121 -13.62 -18.82 -4.22
CA SER A 121 -13.72 -17.94 -3.06
C SER A 121 -12.75 -18.31 -1.94
N ILE A 122 -12.54 -19.62 -1.71
CA ILE A 122 -11.56 -20.08 -0.74
C ILE A 122 -10.14 -19.72 -1.20
N PHE A 123 -9.82 -19.95 -2.47
CA PHE A 123 -8.51 -19.63 -3.03
C PHE A 123 -8.19 -18.12 -2.99
N GLU A 124 -9.14 -17.29 -3.39
CA GLU A 124 -8.98 -15.82 -3.38
C GLU A 124 -8.78 -15.29 -1.95
N TYR A 125 -9.55 -15.81 -0.99
CA TYR A 125 -9.45 -15.39 0.40
C TYR A 125 -8.10 -15.77 1.02
N ASP A 126 -7.62 -16.99 0.77
CA ASP A 126 -6.31 -17.42 1.25
C ASP A 126 -5.19 -16.60 0.63
N LYS A 127 -5.27 -16.29 -0.66
CA LYS A 127 -4.33 -15.41 -1.35
C LYS A 127 -4.31 -14.00 -0.75
N GLU A 128 -5.47 -13.39 -0.52
CA GLU A 128 -5.57 -12.07 0.15
C GLU A 128 -4.92 -12.08 1.54
N LYS A 129 -5.14 -13.15 2.30
CA LYS A 129 -4.59 -13.30 3.64
C LYS A 129 -3.06 -13.43 3.62
N GLU A 130 -2.52 -14.21 2.69
CA GLU A 130 -1.07 -14.36 2.53
C GLU A 130 -0.42 -13.07 2.02
N GLU A 131 -0.99 -12.38 1.06
CA GLU A 131 -0.51 -11.07 0.59
C GLU A 131 -0.51 -10.03 1.72
N LYS A 132 -1.53 -10.02 2.57
CA LYS A 132 -1.59 -9.12 3.73
C LYS A 132 -0.48 -9.42 4.75
N LYS A 133 -0.20 -10.68 5.00
CA LYS A 133 0.91 -11.07 5.89
C LYS A 133 2.25 -10.65 5.30
N LEU A 134 2.46 -10.87 4.01
CA LEU A 134 3.68 -10.49 3.31
C LEU A 134 3.92 -8.98 3.38
N ARG A 135 2.92 -8.17 3.01
CA ARG A 135 3.01 -6.70 3.09
C ARG A 135 3.31 -6.21 4.51
N LYS A 136 2.71 -6.86 5.52
CA LYS A 136 2.99 -6.50 6.91
C LYS A 136 4.44 -6.82 7.28
N ALA A 137 4.94 -7.99 6.89
CA ALA A 137 6.32 -8.40 7.13
C ALA A 137 7.32 -7.47 6.42
N GLU A 138 7.06 -7.11 5.17
CA GLU A 138 7.87 -6.15 4.40
C GLU A 138 7.89 -4.76 5.06
N TYR A 139 6.73 -4.28 5.51
CA TYR A 139 6.64 -2.99 6.23
C TYR A 139 7.42 -3.01 7.55
N GLU A 140 7.30 -4.09 8.34
CA GLU A 140 8.03 -4.23 9.60
C GLU A 140 9.54 -4.31 9.35
N TYR A 141 9.98 -5.06 8.35
CA TYR A 141 11.38 -5.16 7.94
C TYR A 141 11.94 -3.81 7.47
N GLY A 142 11.24 -3.09 6.59
CA GLY A 142 11.66 -1.75 6.15
C GLY A 142 11.74 -0.74 7.29
N ARG A 143 10.82 -0.83 8.25
CA ARG A 143 10.86 0.02 9.45
C ARG A 143 12.06 -0.28 10.37
N GLU A 144 12.41 -1.55 10.53
CA GLU A 144 13.59 -1.95 11.30
C GLU A 144 14.88 -1.52 10.63
N GLN A 145 14.99 -1.71 9.33
CA GLN A 145 16.13 -1.24 8.54
C GLN A 145 16.30 0.28 8.62
N GLY A 146 15.23 1.04 8.37
CA GLY A 146 15.28 2.51 8.47
C GLY A 146 15.66 3.01 9.87
N ARG A 147 15.26 2.29 10.93
CA ARG A 147 15.71 2.61 12.29
C ARG A 147 17.20 2.30 12.52
N ALA A 148 17.68 1.19 11.98
CA ALA A 148 19.09 0.82 12.10
C ALA A 148 20.00 1.79 11.33
N GLU A 149 19.61 2.14 10.11
CA GLU A 149 20.31 3.10 9.27
C GLU A 149 20.33 4.50 9.90
N GLY A 150 19.16 5.00 10.34
CA GLY A 150 19.06 6.30 11.02
C GLY A 150 19.87 6.37 12.31
N ARG A 151 20.01 5.25 13.05
CA ARG A 151 20.89 5.21 14.21
C ARG A 151 22.37 5.32 13.82
N ILE A 152 22.79 4.57 12.80
CA ILE A 152 24.19 4.61 12.31
C ILE A 152 24.53 5.99 11.78
N GLU A 153 23.63 6.57 11.00
CA GLU A 153 23.78 7.91 10.42
C GLU A 153 23.81 8.99 11.51
N GLY A 154 22.94 8.89 12.51
CA GLY A 154 22.94 9.77 13.67
C GLY A 154 24.22 9.68 14.52
N GLU A 155 24.71 8.46 14.75
CA GLU A 155 26.01 8.26 15.45
C GLU A 155 27.18 8.84 14.67
N HIS A 156 27.20 8.65 13.34
CA HIS A 156 28.26 9.19 12.48
C HIS A 156 28.21 10.72 12.42
N SER A 157 27.02 11.29 12.24
CA SER A 157 26.81 12.74 12.25
C SER A 157 27.23 13.35 13.58
N GLY A 158 26.77 12.81 14.70
CA GLY A 158 27.13 13.30 16.03
C GLY A 158 28.63 13.25 16.31
N LYS A 159 29.32 12.16 15.90
CA LYS A 159 30.79 12.07 15.99
C LYS A 159 31.49 13.15 15.16
N THR A 160 31.02 13.38 13.94
CA THR A 160 31.59 14.40 13.04
C THR A 160 31.40 15.80 13.61
N GLN A 161 30.22 16.11 14.11
CA GLN A 161 29.90 17.40 14.77
C GLN A 161 30.79 17.63 15.99
N LEU A 162 30.95 16.60 16.85
CA LEU A 162 31.79 16.71 18.04
C LEU A 162 33.26 16.92 17.67
N LEU A 163 33.77 16.22 16.68
CA LEU A 163 35.17 16.39 16.22
C LEU A 163 35.39 17.79 15.63
N THR A 164 34.40 18.28 14.87
CA THR A 164 34.45 19.65 14.32
C THR A 164 34.47 20.69 15.44
N LEU A 165 33.60 20.50 16.45
CA LEU A 165 33.56 21.37 17.63
C LEU A 165 34.91 21.40 18.35
N ILE A 166 35.48 20.22 18.68
CA ILE A 166 36.76 20.10 19.34
C ILE A 166 37.89 20.77 18.53
N SER A 167 37.88 20.60 17.22
CA SER A 167 38.88 21.23 16.33
C SER A 167 38.78 22.76 16.36
N GLN A 168 37.58 23.31 16.32
CA GLN A 168 37.36 24.75 16.37
C GLN A 168 37.69 25.34 17.75
N MET A 169 37.30 24.65 18.83
CA MET A 169 37.65 25.06 20.19
C MET A 169 39.16 25.03 20.45
N SER A 170 39.86 24.02 19.91
CA SER A 170 41.33 23.91 20.03
C SER A 170 42.08 25.03 19.32
N ALA A 171 41.51 25.58 18.26
CA ALA A 171 42.07 26.71 17.51
C ALA A 171 41.64 28.09 18.08
N GLY A 172 40.68 28.10 19.00
CA GLY A 172 40.09 29.31 19.60
C GLY A 172 40.46 29.52 21.06
N GLU A 173 39.67 30.37 21.73
CA GLU A 173 39.90 30.78 23.13
C GLU A 173 39.30 29.80 24.16
N ASP A 174 38.54 28.76 23.73
CA ASP A 174 37.81 27.84 24.62
C ASP A 174 38.50 26.45 24.71
N ALA A 175 39.79 26.34 24.38
CA ALA A 175 40.55 25.08 24.44
C ALA A 175 40.54 24.42 25.84
N ASP A 176 40.51 25.23 26.91
CA ASP A 176 40.41 24.80 28.29
C ASP A 176 39.09 24.13 28.66
N LYS A 177 38.01 24.42 27.89
CA LYS A 177 36.68 23.86 28.12
C LYS A 177 36.42 22.52 27.40
N ILE A 178 37.35 22.02 26.58
CA ILE A 178 37.18 20.75 25.85
C ILE A 178 36.93 19.59 26.82
N THR A 179 37.61 19.57 27.99
CA THR A 179 37.39 18.54 28.99
C THR A 179 36.04 18.56 29.66
N GLN A 180 35.32 19.67 29.54
CA GLN A 180 33.97 19.89 30.11
C GLN A 180 32.86 19.51 29.13
N LEU A 181 33.16 19.12 27.89
CA LEU A 181 32.16 18.71 26.88
C LEU A 181 31.41 17.42 27.23
N THR A 182 31.80 16.74 28.29
CA THR A 182 31.04 15.62 28.87
C THR A 182 29.78 16.08 29.58
N ASP A 183 29.70 17.38 29.95
CA ASP A 183 28.49 18.00 30.46
C ASP A 183 27.58 18.42 29.29
N PRO A 184 26.34 17.92 29.24
CA PRO A 184 25.40 18.21 28.15
C PRO A 184 25.11 19.71 27.97
N GLU A 185 25.03 20.48 29.07
CA GLU A 185 24.76 21.92 29.02
C GLU A 185 25.92 22.71 28.41
N VAL A 186 27.16 22.31 28.77
CA VAL A 186 28.38 22.88 28.19
C VAL A 186 28.49 22.54 26.71
N LEU A 187 28.23 21.28 26.36
CA LEU A 187 28.27 20.81 24.97
C LEU A 187 27.29 21.62 24.11
N GLU A 188 26.03 21.76 24.53
CA GLU A 188 25.00 22.50 23.80
C GLU A 188 25.37 24.00 23.66
N ALA A 189 25.86 24.62 24.73
CA ALA A 189 26.32 25.98 24.70
C ALA A 189 27.48 26.23 23.72
N MET A 190 28.43 25.30 23.66
CA MET A 190 29.56 25.37 22.73
C MET A 190 29.16 25.08 21.29
N MET A 191 28.29 24.09 21.04
CA MET A 191 27.75 23.83 19.71
C MET A 191 27.04 25.07 19.16
N LYS A 192 26.21 25.71 19.98
CA LYS A 192 25.53 26.96 19.60
C LYS A 192 26.52 28.10 19.35
N LYS A 193 27.56 28.27 20.18
CA LYS A 193 28.57 29.32 20.03
C LYS A 193 29.36 29.19 18.73
N TYR A 194 29.67 27.94 18.33
CA TYR A 194 30.44 27.64 17.12
C TYR A 194 29.59 27.33 15.88
N GLY A 195 28.25 27.46 15.98
CA GLY A 195 27.31 27.30 14.85
C GLY A 195 27.28 25.87 14.27
N ILE A 196 27.43 24.88 15.12
CA ILE A 196 27.37 23.45 14.74
C ILE A 196 25.97 22.96 15.10
N GLU A 197 25.14 22.73 14.06
CA GLU A 197 23.77 22.17 14.17
C GLU A 197 23.73 20.70 13.82
#